data_f2be0de8054a490b275ac44c2e91fb15
#
_entry.id   f2be0de8054a490b275ac44c2e91fb15
#
_cell.length_a   1.000
_cell.length_b   1.000
_cell.length_c   1.000
_cell.angle_alpha   90.00
_cell.angle_beta   90.00
_cell.angle_gamma   90.00
#
_symmetry.space_group_name_H-M   'P 1'
#
loop_
_entity.id
_entity.type
_entity.pdbx_description
1 polymer ?
#
loop_
_entity_poly.entity_id
_entity_poly.type
_entity_poly.pdbx_seq_one_letter_code
_entity_poly.pdbx_strand_id
1 'polypeptide(L)'
;MKNCEAHLTSNMWSHIKSILPGLIACAFVALSAKFIAQHYNAPAMLLCLLFGISLNFMSKRDSTQKGIDFTAITLLRAGIVLIGARIMLSDFMALGGEMIALVFFATISVVILSLALTKALGLDRELSFLIGGATAICGASAALAISAILPRSKTLEQNTLLSVIGVTLMGTVAMIIYPVLIGYFNFNDQQAGILIGGAIHDVSQVVGAGYSISENAGDMAILVKLMRVFLLVPLLLIFVFGIGRPKDEEKTTRFPFPLFLIGFVLMMALNSFHIIPEVMTAILKDTSKWFLIMAITAVGMKTSPKALLDLGWKSIFLICSETVFIFVIYLTFILMQ
;
A
#
# COMPACT_ATOMS: atom_id res chain seq x y z
N MET A 1 31.07 25.88 15.06
CA MET A 1 29.84 25.17 15.54
C MET A 1 28.59 26.01 15.37
N LYS A 2 28.50 27.28 15.80
CA LYS A 2 27.28 28.13 15.68
C LYS A 2 26.75 28.32 14.24
N ASN A 3 27.61 28.39 13.21
CA ASN A 3 27.15 28.55 11.80
C ASN A 3 26.60 27.26 11.19
N CYS A 4 26.98 26.08 11.70
CA CYS A 4 26.46 24.79 11.23
C CYS A 4 25.05 24.53 11.81
N GLU A 5 24.80 24.91 13.06
CA GLU A 5 23.49 24.83 13.70
C GLU A 5 22.47 25.81 13.07
N ALA A 6 22.90 27.03 12.74
CA ALA A 6 22.02 28.00 12.08
C ALA A 6 21.61 27.57 10.66
N HIS A 7 22.52 26.91 9.92
CA HIS A 7 22.20 26.33 8.59
C HIS A 7 21.26 25.10 8.69
N LEU A 8 21.43 24.25 9.69
CA LEU A 8 20.57 23.11 9.92
C LEU A 8 19.15 23.53 10.35
N THR A 9 19.04 24.50 11.24
CA THR A 9 17.73 25.03 11.68
C THR A 9 16.99 25.76 10.56
N SER A 10 17.69 26.58 9.74
CA SER A 10 17.07 27.28 8.61
C SER A 10 16.56 26.32 7.53
N ASN A 11 17.30 25.25 7.23
CA ASN A 11 16.89 24.21 6.28
C ASN A 11 15.69 23.40 6.80
N MET A 12 15.66 23.08 8.10
CA MET A 12 14.54 22.39 8.72
C MET A 12 13.27 23.22 8.71
N TRP A 13 13.35 24.51 9.03
CA TRP A 13 12.22 25.44 8.97
C TRP A 13 11.68 25.64 7.55
N SER A 14 12.54 25.73 6.56
CA SER A 14 12.12 25.83 5.15
C SER A 14 11.41 24.56 4.69
N HIS A 15 11.90 23.41 5.11
CA HIS A 15 11.27 22.10 4.81
C HIS A 15 9.88 21.96 5.47
N ILE A 16 9.75 22.31 6.76
CA ILE A 16 8.46 22.29 7.46
C ILE A 16 7.47 23.25 6.78
N LYS A 17 7.89 24.48 6.44
CA LYS A 17 7.02 25.44 5.74
C LYS A 17 6.55 24.93 4.38
N SER A 18 7.35 24.12 3.69
CA SER A 18 6.97 23.56 2.39
C SER A 18 5.98 22.40 2.49
N ILE A 19 5.95 21.67 3.61
CA ILE A 19 5.03 20.54 3.85
C ILE A 19 3.70 21.02 4.43
N LEU A 20 3.73 22.06 5.26
CA LEU A 20 2.61 22.51 6.07
C LEU A 20 1.30 22.77 5.29
N PRO A 21 1.28 23.43 4.12
CA PRO A 21 0.04 23.70 3.41
C PRO A 21 -0.69 22.44 2.95
N GLY A 22 0.04 21.44 2.42
CA GLY A 22 -0.54 20.17 2.01
C GLY A 22 -0.99 19.32 3.19
N LEU A 23 -0.23 19.31 4.28
CA LEU A 23 -0.59 18.62 5.52
C LEU A 23 -1.89 19.18 6.12
N ILE A 24 -2.02 20.51 6.22
CA ILE A 24 -3.22 21.18 6.71
C ILE A 24 -4.42 20.87 5.81
N ALA A 25 -4.24 20.90 4.48
CA ALA A 25 -5.30 20.52 3.56
C ALA A 25 -5.80 19.10 3.80
N CYS A 26 -4.88 18.13 3.93
CA CYS A 26 -5.24 16.75 4.25
C CYS A 26 -5.95 16.63 5.60
N ALA A 27 -5.47 17.34 6.63
CA ALA A 27 -6.08 17.32 7.95
C ALA A 27 -7.51 17.91 7.93
N PHE A 28 -7.71 19.03 7.23
CA PHE A 28 -9.01 19.67 7.12
C PHE A 28 -10.04 18.78 6.41
N VAL A 29 -9.65 18.18 5.29
CA VAL A 29 -10.53 17.28 4.53
C VAL A 29 -10.81 15.99 5.32
N ALA A 30 -9.80 15.44 6.01
CA ALA A 30 -9.96 14.29 6.88
C ALA A 30 -10.92 14.57 8.04
N LEU A 31 -10.82 15.74 8.66
CA LEU A 31 -11.72 16.17 9.74
C LEU A 31 -13.16 16.31 9.23
N SER A 32 -13.35 16.94 8.07
CA SER A 32 -14.66 17.11 7.43
C SER A 32 -15.29 15.77 7.07
N ALA A 33 -14.51 14.86 6.48
CA ALA A 33 -14.97 13.51 6.14
C ALA A 33 -15.37 12.72 7.40
N LYS A 34 -14.58 12.81 8.47
CA LYS A 34 -14.88 12.15 9.74
C LYS A 34 -16.14 12.71 10.38
N PHE A 35 -16.35 14.02 10.34
CA PHE A 35 -17.56 14.65 10.85
C PHE A 35 -18.82 14.15 10.12
N ILE A 36 -18.78 14.12 8.78
CA ILE A 36 -19.87 13.61 7.96
C ILE A 36 -20.09 12.11 8.22
N ALA A 37 -19.00 11.32 8.31
CA ALA A 37 -19.07 9.91 8.62
C ALA A 37 -19.83 9.63 9.93
N GLN A 38 -19.53 10.40 10.97
CA GLN A 38 -20.21 10.26 12.27
C GLN A 38 -21.70 10.65 12.21
N HIS A 39 -22.03 11.68 11.41
CA HIS A 39 -23.41 12.14 11.30
C HIS A 39 -24.31 11.19 10.48
N TYR A 40 -23.77 10.61 9.42
CA TYR A 40 -24.52 9.73 8.51
C TYR A 40 -24.24 8.24 8.72
N ASN A 41 -23.51 7.88 9.77
CA ASN A 41 -23.10 6.50 10.07
C ASN A 41 -22.39 5.81 8.88
N ALA A 42 -21.57 6.56 8.14
CA ALA A 42 -20.88 6.11 6.96
C ALA A 42 -19.40 5.75 7.27
N PRO A 43 -18.75 4.88 6.47
CA PRO A 43 -17.35 4.53 6.67
C PRO A 43 -16.43 5.73 6.45
N ALA A 44 -15.78 6.22 7.53
CA ALA A 44 -14.94 7.42 7.49
C ALA A 44 -13.78 7.32 6.48
N MET A 45 -13.12 6.16 6.39
CA MET A 45 -12.00 5.94 5.47
C MET A 45 -12.44 6.06 4.01
N LEU A 46 -13.62 5.54 3.67
CA LEU A 46 -14.19 5.65 2.32
C LEU A 46 -14.49 7.10 1.95
N LEU A 47 -15.11 7.85 2.87
CA LEU A 47 -15.38 9.29 2.65
C LEU A 47 -14.09 10.09 2.50
N CYS A 48 -13.06 9.81 3.30
CA CYS A 48 -11.75 10.43 3.19
C CYS A 48 -11.13 10.19 1.80
N LEU A 49 -11.22 8.97 1.28
CA LEU A 49 -10.76 8.64 -0.07
C LEU A 49 -11.54 9.44 -1.13
N LEU A 50 -12.87 9.39 -1.09
CA LEU A 50 -13.74 10.03 -2.10
C LEU A 50 -13.57 11.55 -2.10
N PHE A 51 -13.53 12.18 -0.93
CA PHE A 51 -13.25 13.62 -0.83
C PHE A 51 -11.83 13.94 -1.31
N GLY A 52 -10.86 13.08 -0.99
CA GLY A 52 -9.51 13.20 -1.54
C GLY A 52 -9.52 13.19 -3.07
N ILE A 53 -10.17 12.21 -3.70
CA ILE A 53 -10.26 12.10 -5.17
C ILE A 53 -10.90 13.36 -5.78
N SER A 54 -11.97 13.89 -5.19
CA SER A 54 -12.62 15.11 -5.68
C SER A 54 -11.71 16.34 -5.64
N LEU A 55 -10.71 16.33 -4.75
CA LEU A 55 -9.70 17.38 -4.58
C LEU A 55 -8.35 17.05 -5.23
N ASN A 56 -8.32 16.14 -6.21
CA ASN A 56 -7.09 15.74 -6.92
C ASN A 56 -6.28 16.91 -7.46
N PHE A 57 -6.94 18.02 -7.85
CA PHE A 57 -6.26 19.20 -8.36
C PHE A 57 -5.27 19.83 -7.36
N MET A 58 -5.44 19.59 -6.06
CA MET A 58 -4.53 20.09 -5.02
C MET A 58 -3.17 19.38 -5.04
N SER A 59 -3.12 18.12 -5.45
CA SER A 59 -1.86 17.38 -5.57
C SER A 59 -0.99 17.86 -6.73
N LYS A 60 -1.54 18.64 -7.65
CA LYS A 60 -0.84 19.22 -8.81
C LYS A 60 -0.33 20.63 -8.57
N ARG A 61 -0.64 21.24 -7.41
CA ARG A 61 -0.18 22.58 -7.04
C ARG A 61 1.13 22.49 -6.28
N ASP A 62 2.16 23.23 -6.71
CA ASP A 62 3.49 23.23 -6.06
C ASP A 62 3.43 23.54 -4.57
N SER A 63 2.48 24.40 -4.16
CA SER A 63 2.32 24.81 -2.75
C SER A 63 1.84 23.70 -1.83
N THR A 64 1.05 22.74 -2.32
CA THR A 64 0.43 21.68 -1.51
C THR A 64 1.01 20.29 -1.80
N GLN A 65 1.60 20.09 -2.97
CA GLN A 65 2.11 18.78 -3.42
C GLN A 65 3.04 18.12 -2.41
N LYS A 66 4.07 18.84 -1.93
CA LYS A 66 5.05 18.29 -0.97
C LYS A 66 4.41 17.80 0.32
N GLY A 67 3.42 18.53 0.85
CA GLY A 67 2.70 18.14 2.05
C GLY A 67 1.76 16.96 1.82
N ILE A 68 1.10 16.89 0.67
CA ILE A 68 0.26 15.76 0.28
C ILE A 68 1.12 14.50 0.11
N ASP A 69 2.29 14.60 -0.53
CA ASP A 69 3.24 13.49 -0.68
C ASP A 69 3.78 12.99 0.66
N PHE A 70 4.16 13.92 1.55
CA PHE A 70 4.58 13.58 2.91
C PHE A 70 3.48 12.83 3.67
N THR A 71 2.24 13.30 3.58
CA THR A 71 1.08 12.70 4.26
C THR A 71 0.76 11.32 3.71
N ALA A 72 0.76 11.18 2.37
CA ALA A 72 0.46 9.92 1.69
C ALA A 72 1.51 8.83 1.93
N ILE A 73 2.76 9.18 2.21
CA ILE A 73 3.85 8.22 2.34
C ILE A 73 4.36 8.13 3.78
N THR A 74 4.82 9.26 4.34
CA THR A 74 5.49 9.24 5.65
C THR A 74 4.51 9.07 6.78
N LEU A 75 3.39 9.80 6.77
CA LEU A 75 2.38 9.71 7.81
C LEU A 75 1.67 8.35 7.77
N LEU A 76 1.41 7.81 6.56
CA LEU A 76 0.89 6.45 6.40
C LEU A 76 1.80 5.41 7.06
N ARG A 77 3.10 5.45 6.73
CA ARG A 77 4.08 4.51 7.28
C ARG A 77 4.17 4.63 8.81
N ALA A 78 4.19 5.85 9.33
CA ALA A 78 4.16 6.08 10.76
C ALA A 78 2.88 5.51 11.40
N GLY A 79 1.71 5.74 10.79
CA GLY A 79 0.44 5.17 11.24
C GLY A 79 0.48 3.64 11.30
N ILE A 80 1.04 2.98 10.28
CA ILE A 80 1.17 1.51 10.24
C ILE A 80 2.13 1.02 11.34
N VAL A 81 3.26 1.69 11.57
CA VAL A 81 4.16 1.36 12.67
C VAL A 81 3.43 1.41 14.01
N LEU A 82 2.64 2.46 14.25
CA LEU A 82 1.90 2.64 15.49
C LEU A 82 0.79 1.59 15.70
N ILE A 83 0.20 1.04 14.62
CA ILE A 83 -0.75 -0.08 14.73
C ILE A 83 -0.07 -1.31 15.35
N GLY A 84 1.22 -1.53 15.12
CA GLY A 84 1.95 -2.61 15.75
C GLY A 84 1.84 -2.64 17.27
N ALA A 85 1.61 -1.48 17.91
CA ALA A 85 1.41 -1.39 19.35
C ALA A 85 0.09 -2.00 19.85
N ARG A 86 -0.84 -2.39 18.96
CA ARG A 86 -2.14 -3.02 19.35
C ARG A 86 -2.25 -4.46 18.89
N ILE A 87 -1.38 -4.91 18.01
CA ILE A 87 -1.35 -6.27 17.48
C ILE A 87 -0.35 -7.08 18.29
N MET A 88 -0.70 -8.31 18.63
CA MET A 88 0.18 -9.23 19.34
C MET A 88 0.85 -10.21 18.37
N LEU A 89 2.02 -10.67 18.73
CA LEU A 89 2.72 -11.74 17.97
C LEU A 89 1.90 -13.03 17.92
N SER A 90 1.09 -13.29 18.96
CA SER A 90 0.13 -14.39 18.98
C SER A 90 -0.90 -14.31 17.86
N ASP A 91 -1.38 -13.10 17.51
CA ASP A 91 -2.35 -12.90 16.43
C ASP A 91 -1.71 -13.24 15.08
N PHE A 92 -0.43 -12.88 14.90
CA PHE A 92 0.33 -13.24 13.72
C PHE A 92 0.56 -14.76 13.65
N MET A 93 0.90 -15.40 14.76
CA MET A 93 1.10 -16.86 14.82
C MET A 93 -0.20 -17.63 14.65
N ALA A 94 -1.33 -17.09 15.10
CA ALA A 94 -2.65 -17.68 14.93
C ALA A 94 -3.10 -17.78 13.47
N LEU A 95 -2.52 -16.97 12.56
CA LEU A 95 -2.77 -17.10 11.11
C LEU A 95 -2.31 -18.47 10.56
N GLY A 96 -1.35 -19.10 11.21
CA GLY A 96 -0.91 -20.46 10.90
C GLY A 96 -0.10 -20.58 9.60
N GLY A 97 0.42 -21.79 9.38
CA GLY A 97 1.21 -22.11 8.19
C GLY A 97 0.40 -22.06 6.88
N GLU A 98 -0.90 -22.32 6.96
CA GLU A 98 -1.80 -22.30 5.80
C GLU A 98 -1.89 -20.91 5.17
N MET A 99 -1.96 -19.85 5.99
CA MET A 99 -1.96 -18.48 5.50
C MET A 99 -0.63 -18.10 4.84
N ILE A 100 0.49 -18.53 5.43
CA ILE A 100 1.83 -18.31 4.83
C ILE A 100 1.91 -19.02 3.48
N ALA A 101 1.46 -20.27 3.40
CA ALA A 101 1.43 -21.03 2.17
C ALA A 101 0.53 -20.38 1.10
N LEU A 102 -0.66 -19.90 1.50
CA LEU A 102 -1.58 -19.20 0.62
C LEU A 102 -0.95 -17.91 0.04
N VAL A 103 -0.36 -17.08 0.90
CA VAL A 103 0.28 -15.82 0.48
C VAL A 103 1.43 -16.11 -0.50
N PHE A 104 2.25 -17.11 -0.22
CA PHE A 104 3.33 -17.53 -1.10
C PHE A 104 2.81 -18.07 -2.44
N PHE A 105 1.82 -18.97 -2.40
CA PHE A 105 1.18 -19.53 -3.59
C PHE A 105 0.54 -18.45 -4.45
N ALA A 106 -0.25 -17.54 -3.85
CA ALA A 106 -0.91 -16.46 -4.56
C ALA A 106 0.12 -15.53 -5.24
N THR A 107 1.20 -15.17 -4.52
CA THR A 107 2.26 -14.32 -5.06
C THR A 107 2.92 -14.93 -6.29
N ILE A 108 3.32 -16.20 -6.21
CA ILE A 108 3.96 -16.92 -7.33
C ILE A 108 2.98 -17.09 -8.49
N SER A 109 1.73 -17.47 -8.21
CA SER A 109 0.71 -17.71 -9.23
C SER A 109 0.41 -16.44 -10.04
N VAL A 110 0.34 -15.27 -9.39
CA VAL A 110 0.16 -13.98 -10.09
C VAL A 110 1.35 -13.66 -11.00
N VAL A 111 2.59 -13.88 -10.53
CA VAL A 111 3.78 -13.64 -11.36
C VAL A 111 3.80 -14.57 -12.58
N ILE A 112 3.45 -15.84 -12.41
CA ILE A 112 3.35 -16.80 -13.51
C ILE A 112 2.25 -16.40 -14.49
N LEU A 113 1.07 -16.02 -14.00
CA LEU A 113 -0.03 -15.54 -14.81
C LEU A 113 0.39 -14.30 -15.62
N SER A 114 1.08 -13.36 -14.98
CA SER A 114 1.58 -12.16 -15.64
C SER A 114 2.50 -12.49 -16.80
N LEU A 115 3.45 -13.40 -16.60
CA LEU A 115 4.35 -13.87 -17.66
C LEU A 115 3.59 -14.53 -18.83
N ALA A 116 2.59 -15.36 -18.53
CA ALA A 116 1.79 -16.05 -19.54
C ALA A 116 0.92 -15.07 -20.34
N LEU A 117 0.19 -14.17 -19.67
CA LEU A 117 -0.68 -13.18 -20.32
C LEU A 117 0.12 -12.16 -21.12
N THR A 118 1.25 -11.69 -20.59
CA THR A 118 2.13 -10.74 -21.29
C THR A 118 2.62 -11.34 -22.61
N LYS A 119 3.03 -12.62 -22.61
CA LYS A 119 3.41 -13.34 -23.82
C LYS A 119 2.23 -13.47 -24.80
N ALA A 120 1.04 -13.80 -24.32
CA ALA A 120 -0.16 -13.95 -25.14
C ALA A 120 -0.62 -12.63 -25.77
N LEU A 121 -0.48 -11.51 -25.05
CA LEU A 121 -0.86 -10.17 -25.52
C LEU A 121 0.20 -9.51 -26.41
N GLY A 122 1.40 -10.11 -26.54
CA GLY A 122 2.53 -9.54 -27.27
C GLY A 122 3.07 -8.27 -26.62
N LEU A 123 3.10 -8.23 -25.29
CA LEU A 123 3.68 -7.16 -24.47
C LEU A 123 5.12 -7.50 -24.10
N ASP A 124 5.89 -6.47 -23.68
CA ASP A 124 7.27 -6.65 -23.28
C ASP A 124 7.38 -7.47 -21.98
N ARG A 125 8.33 -8.39 -21.91
CA ARG A 125 8.60 -9.21 -20.72
C ARG A 125 8.94 -8.36 -19.49
N GLU A 126 9.55 -7.21 -19.68
CA GLU A 126 9.84 -6.21 -18.64
C GLU A 126 8.55 -5.76 -17.94
N LEU A 127 7.51 -5.47 -18.73
CA LEU A 127 6.20 -5.05 -18.21
C LEU A 127 5.55 -6.17 -17.38
N SER A 128 5.76 -7.43 -17.72
CA SER A 128 5.29 -8.58 -16.94
C SER A 128 5.86 -8.61 -15.53
N PHE A 129 7.17 -8.40 -15.40
CA PHE A 129 7.80 -8.37 -14.07
C PHE A 129 7.33 -7.17 -13.24
N LEU A 130 7.17 -6.02 -13.88
CA LEU A 130 6.72 -4.80 -13.22
C LEU A 130 5.26 -4.91 -12.75
N ILE A 131 4.31 -5.26 -13.63
CA ILE A 131 2.89 -5.37 -13.29
C ILE A 131 2.65 -6.58 -12.38
N GLY A 132 3.15 -7.77 -12.77
CA GLY A 132 2.96 -8.99 -11.99
C GLY A 132 3.55 -8.90 -10.59
N GLY A 133 4.76 -8.38 -10.45
CA GLY A 133 5.38 -8.16 -9.15
C GLY A 133 4.68 -7.09 -8.31
N ALA A 134 4.21 -6.01 -8.97
CA ALA A 134 3.44 -4.97 -8.29
C ALA A 134 2.10 -5.52 -7.77
N THR A 135 1.34 -6.20 -8.60
CA THR A 135 0.05 -6.82 -8.24
C THR A 135 0.24 -7.90 -7.16
N ALA A 136 1.28 -8.71 -7.29
CA ALA A 136 1.56 -9.82 -6.37
C ALA A 136 1.95 -9.37 -4.96
N ILE A 137 2.56 -8.19 -4.76
CA ILE A 137 3.15 -7.81 -3.47
C ILE A 137 2.53 -6.54 -2.89
N CYS A 138 3.02 -5.36 -3.32
CA CYS A 138 2.65 -4.08 -2.68
C CYS A 138 2.52 -2.90 -3.65
N GLY A 139 2.03 -3.16 -4.85
CA GLY A 139 1.70 -2.12 -5.81
C GLY A 139 2.91 -1.31 -6.25
N ALA A 140 2.79 0.00 -6.17
CA ALA A 140 3.80 0.96 -6.63
C ALA A 140 5.20 0.72 -6.02
N SER A 141 5.27 0.36 -4.74
CA SER A 141 6.57 0.12 -4.07
C SER A 141 7.31 -1.07 -4.67
N ALA A 142 6.58 -2.15 -5.01
CA ALA A 142 7.17 -3.31 -5.66
C ALA A 142 7.59 -2.99 -7.10
N ALA A 143 6.76 -2.27 -7.88
CA ALA A 143 7.13 -1.84 -9.24
C ALA A 143 8.44 -1.04 -9.26
N LEU A 144 8.60 -0.07 -8.35
CA LEU A 144 9.82 0.73 -8.22
C LEU A 144 11.03 -0.12 -7.80
N ALA A 145 10.83 -1.05 -6.87
CA ALA A 145 11.90 -1.94 -6.41
C ALA A 145 12.35 -2.88 -7.53
N ILE A 146 11.42 -3.42 -8.31
CA ILE A 146 11.70 -4.29 -9.45
C ILE A 146 12.38 -3.49 -10.56
N SER A 147 11.93 -2.28 -10.88
CA SER A 147 12.57 -1.44 -11.89
C SER A 147 14.02 -1.12 -11.57
N ALA A 148 14.38 -1.02 -10.29
CA ALA A 148 15.75 -0.75 -9.85
C ALA A 148 16.73 -1.93 -10.11
N ILE A 149 16.21 -3.14 -10.28
CA ILE A 149 17.02 -4.36 -10.53
C ILE A 149 16.94 -4.86 -11.97
N LEU A 150 15.97 -4.37 -12.77
CA LEU A 150 15.86 -4.73 -14.19
C LEU A 150 16.98 -4.08 -15.02
N PRO A 151 17.42 -4.74 -16.10
CA PRO A 151 18.35 -4.14 -17.06
C PRO A 151 17.78 -2.84 -17.65
N ARG A 152 18.63 -1.84 -17.84
CA ARG A 152 18.20 -0.58 -18.45
C ARG A 152 17.76 -0.79 -19.88
N SER A 153 16.52 -0.45 -20.17
CA SER A 153 15.93 -0.40 -21.51
C SER A 153 15.44 1.02 -21.81
N LYS A 154 15.18 1.30 -23.08
CA LYS A 154 14.59 2.59 -23.50
C LYS A 154 13.15 2.75 -22.98
N THR A 155 12.48 1.66 -22.65
CA THR A 155 11.07 1.58 -22.23
C THR A 155 10.90 1.43 -20.72
N LEU A 156 11.97 1.15 -19.96
CA LEU A 156 11.89 0.82 -18.53
C LEU A 156 11.20 1.90 -17.70
N GLU A 157 11.55 3.15 -17.91
CA GLU A 157 10.95 4.27 -17.17
C GLU A 157 9.45 4.40 -17.49
N GLN A 158 9.08 4.32 -18.77
CA GLN A 158 7.70 4.38 -19.21
C GLN A 158 6.89 3.19 -18.69
N ASN A 159 7.42 1.96 -18.78
CA ASN A 159 6.79 0.75 -18.29
C ASN A 159 6.64 0.78 -16.76
N THR A 160 7.61 1.34 -16.04
CA THR A 160 7.53 1.53 -14.59
C THR A 160 6.41 2.49 -14.21
N LEU A 161 6.34 3.66 -14.87
CA LEU A 161 5.27 4.64 -14.65
C LEU A 161 3.89 4.03 -14.95
N LEU A 162 3.76 3.33 -16.07
CA LEU A 162 2.53 2.64 -16.47
C LEU A 162 2.10 1.63 -15.43
N SER A 163 3.03 0.80 -14.94
CA SER A 163 2.75 -0.20 -13.91
C SER A 163 2.34 0.43 -12.59
N VAL A 164 3.05 1.46 -12.13
CA VAL A 164 2.72 2.20 -10.89
C VAL A 164 1.32 2.82 -10.98
N ILE A 165 1.02 3.52 -12.06
CA ILE A 165 -0.28 4.17 -12.25
C ILE A 165 -1.40 3.14 -12.34
N GLY A 166 -1.24 2.13 -13.19
CA GLY A 166 -2.27 1.12 -13.45
C GLY A 166 -2.61 0.30 -12.21
N VAL A 167 -1.60 -0.22 -11.51
CA VAL A 167 -1.82 -1.04 -10.31
C VAL A 167 -2.38 -0.20 -9.16
N THR A 168 -1.95 1.06 -9.01
CA THR A 168 -2.50 1.97 -7.99
C THR A 168 -3.96 2.30 -8.26
N LEU A 169 -4.32 2.58 -9.51
CA LEU A 169 -5.72 2.87 -9.89
C LEU A 169 -6.61 1.64 -9.69
N MET A 170 -6.15 0.46 -10.12
CA MET A 170 -6.92 -0.77 -9.94
C MET A 170 -7.09 -1.13 -8.46
N GLY A 171 -6.06 -0.93 -7.65
CA GLY A 171 -6.16 -1.09 -6.20
C GLY A 171 -7.14 -0.11 -5.55
N THR A 172 -7.26 1.12 -6.09
CA THR A 172 -8.29 2.09 -5.63
C THR A 172 -9.70 1.62 -5.99
N VAL A 173 -9.89 1.04 -7.18
CA VAL A 173 -11.16 0.41 -7.57
C VAL A 173 -11.49 -0.76 -6.63
N ALA A 174 -10.51 -1.63 -6.35
CA ALA A 174 -10.66 -2.74 -5.42
C ALA A 174 -11.00 -2.26 -3.99
N MET A 175 -10.37 -1.17 -3.51
CA MET A 175 -10.65 -0.56 -2.21
C MET A 175 -12.12 -0.16 -2.05
N ILE A 176 -12.79 0.25 -3.14
CA ILE A 176 -14.20 0.66 -3.13
C ILE A 176 -15.11 -0.56 -3.28
N ILE A 177 -14.78 -1.48 -4.20
CA ILE A 177 -15.65 -2.59 -4.57
C ILE A 177 -15.62 -3.73 -3.53
N TYR A 178 -14.44 -4.08 -2.99
CA TYR A 178 -14.33 -5.26 -2.11
C TYR A 178 -15.10 -5.15 -0.79
N PRO A 179 -15.15 -4.00 -0.10
CA PRO A 179 -16.02 -3.87 1.08
C PRO A 179 -17.50 -4.11 0.77
N VAL A 180 -17.98 -3.69 -0.42
CA VAL A 180 -19.36 -3.92 -0.86
C VAL A 180 -19.60 -5.42 -1.09
N LEU A 181 -18.67 -6.11 -1.77
CA LEU A 181 -18.78 -7.56 -1.97
C LEU A 181 -18.73 -8.33 -0.65
N ILE A 182 -17.87 -7.93 0.29
CA ILE A 182 -17.76 -8.53 1.63
C ILE A 182 -19.09 -8.40 2.38
N GLY A 183 -19.72 -7.23 2.32
CA GLY A 183 -21.06 -7.02 2.89
C GLY A 183 -22.13 -7.90 2.22
N TYR A 184 -22.07 -8.08 0.90
CA TYR A 184 -22.99 -8.95 0.17
C TYR A 184 -22.84 -10.43 0.55
N PHE A 185 -21.62 -10.92 0.73
CA PHE A 185 -21.34 -12.31 1.13
C PHE A 185 -21.47 -12.53 2.64
N ASN A 186 -21.72 -11.49 3.44
CA ASN A 186 -21.79 -11.54 4.90
C ASN A 186 -20.55 -12.16 5.56
N PHE A 187 -19.36 -11.84 5.06
CA PHE A 187 -18.12 -12.32 5.64
C PHE A 187 -17.87 -11.70 7.02
N ASN A 188 -17.31 -12.52 7.93
CA ASN A 188 -16.88 -12.03 9.23
C ASN A 188 -15.59 -11.18 9.12
N ASP A 189 -15.19 -10.50 10.21
CA ASP A 189 -14.05 -9.61 10.25
C ASP A 189 -12.73 -10.28 9.82
N GLN A 190 -12.53 -11.54 10.20
CA GLN A 190 -11.34 -12.30 9.84
C GLN A 190 -11.31 -12.60 8.34
N GLN A 191 -12.39 -13.10 7.80
CA GLN A 191 -12.55 -13.38 6.36
C GLN A 191 -12.40 -12.10 5.53
N ALA A 192 -13.03 -11.01 5.98
CA ALA A 192 -12.92 -9.69 5.35
C ALA A 192 -11.47 -9.21 5.34
N GLY A 193 -10.78 -9.31 6.47
CA GLY A 193 -9.38 -8.92 6.59
C GLY A 193 -8.45 -9.74 5.70
N ILE A 194 -8.66 -11.07 5.63
CA ILE A 194 -7.88 -11.96 4.76
C ILE A 194 -8.08 -11.59 3.29
N LEU A 195 -9.32 -11.36 2.86
CA LEU A 195 -9.62 -11.02 1.46
C LEU A 195 -9.01 -9.66 1.08
N ILE A 196 -9.21 -8.64 1.91
CA ILE A 196 -8.70 -7.29 1.67
C ILE A 196 -7.18 -7.26 1.67
N GLY A 197 -6.53 -7.80 2.70
CA GLY A 197 -5.08 -7.84 2.82
C GLY A 197 -4.41 -8.67 1.74
N GLY A 198 -5.07 -9.77 1.35
CA GLY A 198 -4.62 -10.70 0.34
C GLY A 198 -4.83 -10.21 -1.10
N ALA A 199 -5.93 -9.54 -1.41
CA ALA A 199 -6.29 -9.23 -2.79
C ALA A 199 -6.01 -7.77 -3.21
N ILE A 200 -6.04 -6.78 -2.31
CA ILE A 200 -5.74 -5.38 -2.64
C ILE A 200 -4.22 -5.17 -2.79
N HIS A 201 -3.82 -4.28 -3.68
CA HIS A 201 -2.42 -4.16 -4.10
C HIS A 201 -1.57 -3.31 -3.15
N ASP A 202 -2.00 -2.11 -2.78
CA ASP A 202 -1.23 -1.17 -1.95
C ASP A 202 -1.65 -1.22 -0.48
N VAL A 203 -0.67 -1.01 0.42
CA VAL A 203 -0.92 -1.00 1.88
C VAL A 203 -1.89 0.10 2.28
N SER A 204 -1.81 1.27 1.66
CA SER A 204 -2.72 2.38 1.93
C SER A 204 -4.18 2.04 1.62
N GLN A 205 -4.40 1.35 0.51
CA GLN A 205 -5.72 0.91 0.08
C GLN A 205 -6.27 -0.22 0.95
N VAL A 206 -5.39 -1.13 1.40
CA VAL A 206 -5.74 -2.16 2.39
C VAL A 206 -6.22 -1.53 3.70
N VAL A 207 -5.49 -0.54 4.20
CA VAL A 207 -5.88 0.23 5.38
C VAL A 207 -7.26 0.85 5.19
N GLY A 208 -7.44 1.56 4.07
CA GLY A 208 -8.70 2.23 3.77
C GLY A 208 -9.89 1.26 3.66
N ALA A 209 -9.73 0.16 2.93
CA ALA A 209 -10.77 -0.87 2.78
C ALA A 209 -11.06 -1.61 4.09
N GLY A 210 -10.01 -2.08 4.78
CA GLY A 210 -10.16 -2.86 6.02
C GLY A 210 -10.87 -2.09 7.13
N TYR A 211 -10.40 -0.88 7.43
CA TYR A 211 -11.04 -0.04 8.45
C TYR A 211 -12.36 0.60 8.02
N SER A 212 -12.75 0.49 6.75
CA SER A 212 -14.10 0.85 6.33
C SER A 212 -15.15 -0.18 6.78
N ILE A 213 -14.72 -1.40 7.09
CA ILE A 213 -15.59 -2.50 7.56
C ILE A 213 -15.61 -2.50 9.10
N SER A 214 -14.47 -2.76 9.72
CA SER A 214 -14.30 -2.76 11.17
C SER A 214 -12.83 -2.58 11.57
N GLU A 215 -12.58 -2.31 12.87
CA GLU A 215 -11.20 -2.26 13.39
C GLU A 215 -10.50 -3.62 13.27
N ASN A 216 -11.21 -4.71 13.58
CA ASN A 216 -10.64 -6.06 13.51
C ASN A 216 -10.33 -6.48 12.07
N ALA A 217 -11.23 -6.19 11.12
CA ALA A 217 -10.97 -6.44 9.70
C ALA A 217 -9.77 -5.62 9.19
N GLY A 218 -9.62 -4.38 9.64
CA GLY A 218 -8.49 -3.52 9.31
C GLY A 218 -7.15 -4.07 9.81
N ASP A 219 -7.10 -4.49 11.07
CA ASP A 219 -5.90 -5.07 11.69
C ASP A 219 -5.50 -6.38 10.99
N MET A 220 -6.46 -7.27 10.76
CA MET A 220 -6.26 -8.51 10.04
C MET A 220 -5.77 -8.25 8.60
N ALA A 221 -6.37 -7.30 7.90
CA ALA A 221 -5.98 -6.93 6.54
C ALA A 221 -4.53 -6.42 6.48
N ILE A 222 -4.10 -5.62 7.45
CA ILE A 222 -2.72 -5.16 7.55
C ILE A 222 -1.76 -6.31 7.80
N LEU A 223 -2.07 -7.23 8.72
CA LEU A 223 -1.25 -8.41 8.99
C LEU A 223 -1.02 -9.24 7.73
N VAL A 224 -2.08 -9.62 7.04
CA VAL A 224 -2.00 -10.39 5.78
C VAL A 224 -1.21 -9.63 4.72
N LYS A 225 -1.44 -8.32 4.60
CA LYS A 225 -0.70 -7.49 3.64
C LYS A 225 0.79 -7.40 3.97
N LEU A 226 1.16 -7.25 5.22
CA LEU A 226 2.57 -7.20 5.62
C LEU A 226 3.28 -8.53 5.36
N MET A 227 2.60 -9.69 5.52
CA MET A 227 3.14 -10.99 5.09
C MET A 227 3.52 -11.00 3.61
N ARG A 228 2.68 -10.41 2.72
CA ARG A 228 3.00 -10.27 1.30
C ARG A 228 4.21 -9.33 1.09
N VAL A 229 4.29 -8.23 1.83
CA VAL A 229 5.41 -7.27 1.73
C VAL A 229 6.73 -7.93 2.13
N PHE A 230 6.74 -8.86 3.08
CA PHE A 230 7.93 -9.64 3.42
C PHE A 230 8.45 -10.47 2.24
N LEU A 231 7.57 -10.92 1.34
CA LEU A 231 7.97 -11.67 0.15
C LEU A 231 8.65 -10.81 -0.94
N LEU A 232 8.67 -9.48 -0.78
CA LEU A 232 9.35 -8.59 -1.74
C LEU A 232 10.83 -8.95 -1.86
N VAL A 233 11.52 -9.14 -0.74
CA VAL A 233 12.96 -9.43 -0.73
C VAL A 233 13.28 -10.76 -1.43
N PRO A 234 12.68 -11.90 -1.07
CA PRO A 234 12.94 -13.16 -1.78
C PRO A 234 12.53 -13.10 -3.25
N LEU A 235 11.44 -12.40 -3.61
CA LEU A 235 11.06 -12.25 -5.01
C LEU A 235 12.09 -11.44 -5.81
N LEU A 236 12.58 -10.33 -5.26
CA LEU A 236 13.65 -9.55 -5.90
C LEU A 236 14.92 -10.39 -6.09
N LEU A 237 15.28 -11.22 -5.11
CA LEU A 237 16.42 -12.14 -5.26
C LEU A 237 16.18 -13.13 -6.40
N ILE A 238 15.00 -13.74 -6.48
CA ILE A 238 14.63 -14.67 -7.58
C ILE A 238 14.74 -13.95 -8.93
N PHE A 239 14.29 -12.72 -9.04
CA PHE A 239 14.39 -11.95 -10.29
C PHE A 239 15.85 -11.62 -10.65
N VAL A 240 16.68 -11.21 -9.68
CA VAL A 240 18.11 -10.95 -9.90
C VAL A 240 18.85 -12.20 -10.39
N PHE A 241 18.57 -13.37 -9.79
CA PHE A 241 19.19 -14.64 -10.23
C PHE A 241 18.63 -15.14 -11.56
N GLY A 242 17.34 -14.91 -11.85
CA GLY A 242 16.68 -15.38 -13.08
C GLY A 242 16.92 -14.51 -14.31
N ILE A 243 17.11 -13.19 -14.14
CA ILE A 243 17.28 -12.24 -15.25
C ILE A 243 18.77 -11.96 -15.50
N GLY A 244 19.62 -12.17 -14.50
CA GLY A 244 21.05 -11.78 -14.50
C GLY A 244 21.26 -10.34 -14.05
N ARG A 245 22.41 -10.07 -13.42
CA ARG A 245 22.76 -8.70 -13.01
C ARG A 245 23.13 -7.87 -14.23
N PRO A 246 22.75 -6.59 -14.29
CA PRO A 246 23.29 -5.65 -15.26
C PRO A 246 24.83 -5.63 -15.13
N LYS A 247 25.56 -5.85 -16.23
CA LYS A 247 27.03 -5.94 -16.23
C LYS A 247 27.78 -4.62 -15.95
N ASP A 248 27.07 -3.48 -15.94
CA ASP A 248 27.70 -2.15 -16.05
C ASP A 248 27.46 -1.22 -14.85
N GLU A 249 27.03 -1.68 -13.67
CA GLU A 249 26.86 -0.77 -12.54
C GLU A 249 27.58 -1.26 -11.26
N GLU A 250 28.74 -0.64 -10.97
CA GLU A 250 29.40 -0.60 -9.63
C GLU A 250 28.58 0.13 -8.55
N LYS A 251 27.39 0.64 -8.86
CA LYS A 251 26.53 1.27 -7.85
C LYS A 251 25.83 0.20 -7.06
N THR A 252 26.26 0.04 -5.81
CA THR A 252 25.56 -0.66 -4.74
C THR A 252 24.07 -0.38 -4.83
N THR A 253 23.32 -1.26 -5.47
CA THR A 253 21.85 -1.25 -5.43
C THR A 253 21.48 -1.46 -3.96
N ARG A 254 21.21 -0.37 -3.23
CA ARG A 254 20.60 -0.47 -1.91
C ARG A 254 19.25 -1.11 -2.12
N PHE A 255 19.11 -2.37 -1.72
CA PHE A 255 17.82 -3.05 -1.68
C PHE A 255 16.83 -2.14 -0.95
N PRO A 256 15.74 -1.73 -1.58
CA PRO A 256 14.75 -0.85 -0.95
C PRO A 256 13.94 -1.64 0.08
N PHE A 257 14.58 -2.00 1.20
CA PHE A 257 13.88 -2.66 2.29
C PHE A 257 12.90 -1.67 2.95
N PRO A 258 11.63 -2.04 3.12
CA PRO A 258 10.64 -1.16 3.72
C PRO A 258 10.88 -1.02 5.23
N LEU A 259 11.66 -0.01 5.64
CA LEU A 259 12.05 0.22 7.05
C LEU A 259 10.85 0.31 8.01
N PHE A 260 9.70 0.79 7.55
CA PHE A 260 8.48 0.85 8.36
C PHE A 260 8.03 -0.53 8.84
N LEU A 261 8.37 -1.59 8.10
CA LEU A 261 8.06 -2.97 8.45
C LEU A 261 8.84 -3.41 9.69
N ILE A 262 10.13 -3.01 9.79
CA ILE A 262 10.93 -3.25 11.00
C ILE A 262 10.30 -2.51 12.18
N GLY A 263 9.91 -1.25 11.98
CA GLY A 263 9.22 -0.46 13.01
C GLY A 263 7.92 -1.11 13.48
N PHE A 264 7.10 -1.65 12.55
CA PHE A 264 5.88 -2.36 12.89
C PHE A 264 6.16 -3.62 13.72
N VAL A 265 7.11 -4.47 13.28
CA VAL A 265 7.49 -5.71 14.01
C VAL A 265 8.03 -5.38 15.39
N LEU A 266 8.85 -4.33 15.51
CA LEU A 266 9.37 -3.87 16.80
C LEU A 266 8.24 -3.43 17.74
N MET A 267 7.28 -2.63 17.25
CA MET A 267 6.13 -2.19 18.05
C MET A 267 5.24 -3.36 18.46
N MET A 268 5.01 -4.32 17.55
CA MET A 268 4.27 -5.55 17.83
C MET A 268 4.98 -6.39 18.91
N ALA A 269 6.31 -6.52 18.82
CA ALA A 269 7.10 -7.23 19.82
C ALA A 269 7.03 -6.53 21.19
N LEU A 270 7.22 -5.20 21.25
CA LEU A 270 7.12 -4.44 22.50
C LEU A 270 5.74 -4.57 23.15
N ASN A 271 4.66 -4.61 22.36
CA ASN A 271 3.30 -4.85 22.84
C ASN A 271 3.13 -6.29 23.35
N SER A 272 3.63 -7.27 22.62
CA SER A 272 3.52 -8.69 22.98
C SER A 272 4.24 -9.04 24.29
N PHE A 273 5.33 -8.35 24.59
CA PHE A 273 6.05 -8.47 25.87
C PHE A 273 5.48 -7.57 26.98
N HIS A 274 4.35 -6.91 26.76
CA HIS A 274 3.71 -6.01 27.70
C HIS A 274 4.62 -4.87 28.20
N ILE A 275 5.58 -4.44 27.37
CA ILE A 275 6.50 -3.35 27.68
C ILE A 275 5.81 -1.99 27.56
N ILE A 276 4.80 -1.88 26.68
CA ILE A 276 4.04 -0.66 26.46
C ILE A 276 2.88 -0.60 27.47
N PRO A 277 2.82 0.43 28.34
CA PRO A 277 1.69 0.61 29.25
C PRO A 277 0.36 0.81 28.50
N GLU A 278 -0.76 0.35 29.07
CA GLU A 278 -2.09 0.43 28.45
C GLU A 278 -2.48 1.88 28.05
N VAL A 279 -2.15 2.85 28.90
CA VAL A 279 -2.40 4.28 28.60
C VAL A 279 -1.65 4.71 27.33
N MET A 280 -0.40 4.28 27.18
CA MET A 280 0.41 4.60 26.00
C MET A 280 -0.15 3.90 24.76
N THR A 281 -0.58 2.65 24.88
CA THR A 281 -1.22 1.90 23.78
C THR A 281 -2.47 2.62 23.28
N ALA A 282 -3.30 3.17 24.18
CA ALA A 282 -4.48 3.95 23.80
C ALA A 282 -4.10 5.22 23.02
N ILE A 283 -3.09 5.97 23.46
CA ILE A 283 -2.60 7.17 22.78
C ILE A 283 -2.05 6.82 21.39
N LEU A 284 -1.24 5.76 21.30
CA LEU A 284 -0.66 5.29 20.03
C LEU A 284 -1.75 4.85 19.05
N LYS A 285 -2.80 4.16 19.54
CA LYS A 285 -3.95 3.75 18.75
C LYS A 285 -4.68 4.96 18.16
N ASP A 286 -5.00 5.97 18.95
CA ASP A 286 -5.71 7.15 18.49
C ASP A 286 -4.85 7.98 17.53
N THR A 287 -3.56 8.13 17.81
CA THR A 287 -2.60 8.80 16.92
C THR A 287 -2.50 8.06 15.57
N SER A 288 -2.41 6.74 15.60
CA SER A 288 -2.39 5.92 14.39
C SER A 288 -3.64 6.14 13.54
N LYS A 289 -4.85 6.11 14.15
CA LYS A 289 -6.12 6.37 13.45
C LYS A 289 -6.12 7.70 12.73
N TRP A 290 -5.65 8.77 13.37
CA TRP A 290 -5.57 10.08 12.73
C TRP A 290 -4.58 10.12 11.60
N PHE A 291 -3.41 9.51 11.76
CA PHE A 291 -2.40 9.42 10.70
C PHE A 291 -2.95 8.67 9.48
N LEU A 292 -3.67 7.58 9.68
CA LEU A 292 -4.25 6.79 8.61
C LEU A 292 -5.38 7.53 7.88
N ILE A 293 -6.29 8.20 8.61
CA ILE A 293 -7.39 8.99 8.03
C ILE A 293 -6.81 10.10 7.13
N MET A 294 -5.81 10.83 7.63
CA MET A 294 -5.12 11.86 6.85
C MET A 294 -4.38 11.28 5.64
N ALA A 295 -3.71 10.14 5.83
CA ALA A 295 -2.98 9.47 4.76
C ALA A 295 -3.90 8.99 3.65
N ILE A 296 -5.05 8.38 3.96
CA ILE A 296 -6.04 7.95 2.97
C ILE A 296 -6.61 9.15 2.20
N THR A 297 -6.86 10.27 2.87
CA THR A 297 -7.25 11.52 2.22
C THR A 297 -6.19 11.97 1.19
N ALA A 298 -4.92 11.95 1.60
CA ALA A 298 -3.81 12.32 0.71
C ALA A 298 -3.66 11.36 -0.47
N VAL A 299 -3.83 10.06 -0.26
CA VAL A 299 -3.85 9.03 -1.32
C VAL A 299 -5.00 9.31 -2.29
N GLY A 300 -6.19 9.64 -1.80
CA GLY A 300 -7.32 10.08 -2.63
C GLY A 300 -6.94 11.28 -3.49
N MET A 301 -6.33 12.33 -2.91
CA MET A 301 -5.89 13.51 -3.66
C MET A 301 -4.86 13.20 -4.75
N LYS A 302 -4.05 12.16 -4.58
CA LYS A 302 -3.08 11.70 -5.59
C LYS A 302 -3.70 10.82 -6.66
N THR A 303 -4.89 10.28 -6.44
CA THR A 303 -5.56 9.38 -7.37
C THR A 303 -6.21 10.17 -8.51
N SER A 304 -5.79 9.91 -9.75
CA SER A 304 -6.37 10.51 -10.95
C SER A 304 -7.05 9.45 -11.82
N PRO A 305 -8.38 9.36 -11.83
CA PRO A 305 -9.08 8.37 -12.65
C PRO A 305 -8.84 8.54 -14.16
N LYS A 306 -8.56 9.76 -14.61
CA LYS A 306 -8.24 10.03 -16.03
C LYS A 306 -6.98 9.32 -16.52
N ALA A 307 -6.00 9.11 -15.65
CA ALA A 307 -4.75 8.44 -16.00
C ALA A 307 -4.95 6.96 -16.43
N LEU A 308 -6.09 6.34 -16.12
CA LEU A 308 -6.42 5.00 -16.57
C LEU A 308 -6.61 4.94 -18.10
N LEU A 309 -7.15 6.01 -18.69
CA LEU A 309 -7.43 6.08 -20.13
C LEU A 309 -6.14 6.10 -20.97
N ASP A 310 -5.03 6.54 -20.38
CA ASP A 310 -3.74 6.69 -21.07
C ASP A 310 -2.91 5.39 -21.08
N LEU A 311 -3.36 4.32 -20.36
CA LEU A 311 -2.56 3.09 -20.17
C LEU A 311 -2.59 2.12 -21.35
N GLY A 312 -3.47 2.28 -22.30
CA GLY A 312 -3.68 1.30 -23.38
C GLY A 312 -4.40 0.02 -22.91
N TRP A 313 -5.28 -0.51 -23.76
CA TRP A 313 -6.19 -1.59 -23.41
C TRP A 313 -5.53 -2.90 -22.97
N LYS A 314 -4.36 -3.25 -23.57
CA LYS A 314 -3.64 -4.49 -23.25
C LYS A 314 -3.10 -4.47 -21.81
N SER A 315 -2.54 -3.35 -21.37
CA SER A 315 -2.03 -3.18 -20.01
C SER A 315 -3.17 -3.17 -18.99
N ILE A 316 -4.29 -2.52 -19.33
CA ILE A 316 -5.51 -2.53 -18.48
C ILE A 316 -6.02 -3.96 -18.35
N PHE A 317 -6.13 -4.70 -19.44
CA PHE A 317 -6.59 -6.09 -19.41
C PHE A 317 -5.68 -6.97 -18.56
N LEU A 318 -4.35 -6.81 -18.66
CA LEU A 318 -3.38 -7.54 -17.86
C LEU A 318 -3.59 -7.27 -16.37
N ILE A 319 -3.64 -6.00 -15.96
CA ILE A 319 -3.81 -5.60 -14.55
C ILE A 319 -5.16 -6.07 -14.01
N CYS A 320 -6.25 -5.91 -14.78
CA CYS A 320 -7.58 -6.39 -14.39
C CYS A 320 -7.59 -7.91 -14.19
N SER A 321 -7.00 -8.65 -15.12
CA SER A 321 -6.96 -10.12 -15.06
C SER A 321 -6.19 -10.60 -13.83
N GLU A 322 -5.04 -9.99 -13.52
CA GLU A 322 -4.26 -10.30 -12.32
C GLU A 322 -5.00 -9.92 -11.03
N THR A 323 -5.70 -8.78 -11.03
CA THR A 323 -6.49 -8.32 -9.87
C THR A 323 -7.65 -9.27 -9.59
N VAL A 324 -8.38 -9.70 -10.63
CA VAL A 324 -9.46 -10.67 -10.48
C VAL A 324 -8.91 -12.03 -10.06
N PHE A 325 -7.80 -12.45 -10.64
CA PHE A 325 -7.19 -13.74 -10.33
C PHE A 325 -6.76 -13.85 -8.85
N ILE A 326 -6.06 -12.84 -8.32
CA ILE A 326 -5.65 -12.85 -6.92
C ILE A 326 -6.87 -12.77 -5.98
N PHE A 327 -7.90 -12.01 -6.34
CA PHE A 327 -9.16 -11.95 -5.60
C PHE A 327 -9.81 -13.34 -5.53
N VAL A 328 -9.91 -14.05 -6.66
CA VAL A 328 -10.48 -15.40 -6.73
C VAL A 328 -9.69 -16.39 -5.88
N ILE A 329 -8.36 -16.33 -5.85
CA ILE A 329 -7.54 -17.20 -5.00
C ILE A 329 -7.94 -17.04 -3.52
N TYR A 330 -7.97 -15.79 -3.02
CA TYR A 330 -8.31 -15.54 -1.62
C TYR A 330 -9.79 -15.83 -1.32
N LEU A 331 -10.69 -15.52 -2.24
CA LEU A 331 -12.10 -15.85 -2.12
C LEU A 331 -12.32 -17.36 -2.02
N THR A 332 -11.68 -18.13 -2.91
CA THR A 332 -11.78 -19.60 -2.89
C THR A 332 -11.26 -20.16 -1.57
N PHE A 333 -10.13 -19.67 -1.07
CA PHE A 333 -9.59 -20.10 0.23
C PHE A 333 -10.58 -19.84 1.36
N ILE A 334 -11.22 -18.68 1.41
CA ILE A 334 -12.21 -18.33 2.44
C ILE A 334 -13.46 -19.21 2.35
N LEU A 335 -13.91 -19.54 1.14
CA LEU A 335 -15.10 -20.39 0.95
C LEU A 335 -14.83 -21.86 1.23
N MET A 336 -13.57 -22.29 1.32
CA MET A 336 -13.18 -23.68 1.64
C MET A 336 -12.96 -23.89 3.15
N GLN A 337 -12.91 -22.82 3.95
CA GLN A 337 -12.87 -22.86 5.42
C GLN A 337 -14.28 -22.91 6.02
#